data_de4776e7b1a2418ddc3dbe81bcc8a526
#
_entry.id   de4776e7b1a2418ddc3dbe81bcc8a526
#
_cell.length_a   1.000
_cell.length_b   1.000
_cell.length_c   1.000
_cell.angle_alpha   90.00
_cell.angle_beta   90.00
_cell.angle_gamma   90.00
#
_symmetry.space_group_name_H-M   'P 1'
#
loop_
_entity.id
_entity.type
_entity.pdbx_description
1 polymer ?
#
loop_
_entity_poly.entity_id
_entity_poly.type
_entity_poly.pdbx_seq_one_letter_code
_entity_poly.pdbx_strand_id
1 'polypeptide(L)'
;FMAHFDYGYFKFSKIKPAEKNKNLDRKKLLKTRNIRRKVTANKFGYEFYDGDRKNGYGGFYYNPKYWQPVIPDFIKHYKLSEKSKILDVGCGKGFMLYDFTKLIPGIKIKGIDISNYAIENSIPEIKKDLSVANALSLPFEDNEFDLVISITTVHNLEIEDCKKSINEISRVSKKNSFITVDAFRNEEEKKAMMDWNLTAKTILHVNDWKKMFREINYNGDYFWFIP
;
A
#
# COMPACT_ATOMS: atom_id res chain seq x y z
N PHE A 1 1.19 8.92 -26.05
CA PHE A 1 1.98 7.74 -25.66
C PHE A 1 2.47 8.00 -24.25
N MET A 2 1.71 7.58 -23.23
CA MET A 2 2.21 7.54 -21.87
C MET A 2 3.10 6.30 -21.78
N ALA A 3 4.37 6.50 -21.46
CA ALA A 3 5.24 5.40 -21.11
C ALA A 3 4.69 4.82 -19.81
N HIS A 4 4.12 3.62 -19.87
CA HIS A 4 3.83 2.83 -18.69
C HIS A 4 5.17 2.45 -18.08
N PHE A 5 5.60 3.20 -17.09
CA PHE A 5 6.75 2.82 -16.30
C PHE A 5 6.34 1.62 -15.46
N ASP A 6 6.75 0.44 -15.91
CA ASP A 6 6.75 -0.75 -15.08
C ASP A 6 7.85 -0.51 -14.03
N TYR A 7 7.50 0.14 -12.91
CA TYR A 7 8.43 0.48 -11.84
C TYR A 7 8.91 -0.76 -11.10
N GLY A 8 9.34 -1.77 -11.85
CA GLY A 8 10.26 -2.77 -11.32
C GLY A 8 11.56 -2.13 -10.80
N TYR A 9 11.63 -0.81 -10.80
CA TYR A 9 12.77 0.00 -10.38
C TYR A 9 12.50 0.97 -9.23
N PHE A 10 11.30 1.04 -8.69
CA PHE A 10 11.21 1.65 -7.38
C PHE A 10 12.10 0.81 -6.46
N LYS A 11 13.10 1.44 -5.87
CA LYS A 11 14.10 0.81 -4.98
C LYS A 11 13.52 0.18 -3.71
N PHE A 12 12.30 -0.33 -3.74
CA PHE A 12 11.81 -1.30 -2.75
C PHE A 12 12.74 -2.53 -2.69
N SER A 13 13.42 -2.87 -3.80
CA SER A 13 14.49 -3.86 -3.80
C SER A 13 15.79 -3.37 -3.15
N LYS A 14 15.98 -2.04 -2.98
CA LYS A 14 17.12 -1.45 -2.24
C LYS A 14 16.75 -1.02 -0.82
N ILE A 15 15.49 -0.98 -0.45
CA ILE A 15 15.14 -1.19 0.95
C ILE A 15 15.55 -2.64 1.22
N LYS A 16 16.81 -2.86 1.57
CA LYS A 16 17.20 -4.11 2.21
C LYS A 16 16.12 -4.32 3.26
N PRO A 17 15.33 -5.41 3.19
CA PRO A 17 14.35 -5.72 4.23
C PRO A 17 15.10 -5.52 5.53
N ALA A 18 14.60 -4.63 6.37
CA ALA A 18 15.28 -4.05 7.55
C ALA A 18 16.16 -5.13 8.12
N GLU A 19 17.46 -4.93 8.12
CA GLU A 19 18.54 -5.91 8.24
C GLU A 19 17.99 -7.17 8.86
N LYS A 20 17.80 -8.20 8.07
CA LYS A 20 17.03 -9.40 8.40
C LYS A 20 17.14 -9.58 9.89
N ASN A 21 16.05 -9.40 10.61
CA ASN A 21 16.03 -9.78 12.02
C ASN A 21 16.52 -11.21 11.99
N LYS A 22 17.84 -11.39 12.16
CA LYS A 22 18.59 -12.64 11.88
C LYS A 22 18.03 -13.81 12.69
N ASN A 23 17.16 -13.48 13.65
CA ASN A 23 16.53 -14.42 14.56
C ASN A 23 15.15 -14.92 14.13
N LEU A 24 14.52 -14.35 13.10
CA LEU A 24 13.25 -14.89 12.62
C LEU A 24 13.48 -15.66 11.32
N ASP A 25 13.55 -16.98 11.44
CA ASP A 25 13.60 -17.86 10.29
C ASP A 25 12.31 -17.63 9.45
N ARG A 26 12.46 -16.90 8.31
CA ARG A 26 11.36 -16.61 7.40
C ARG A 26 10.60 -17.88 7.01
N LYS A 27 11.31 -18.99 6.80
CA LYS A 27 10.70 -20.30 6.48
C LYS A 27 9.83 -20.81 7.63
N LYS A 28 10.23 -20.61 8.89
CA LYS A 28 9.40 -20.96 10.04
C LYS A 28 8.18 -20.07 10.14
N LEU A 29 8.33 -18.76 9.89
CA LEU A 29 7.20 -17.84 9.89
C LEU A 29 6.15 -18.22 8.84
N LEU A 30 6.57 -18.52 7.61
CA LEU A 30 5.66 -18.92 6.52
C LEU A 30 4.86 -20.17 6.87
N LYS A 31 5.48 -21.18 7.49
CA LYS A 31 4.77 -22.39 7.96
C LYS A 31 3.67 -22.11 8.99
N THR A 32 3.67 -20.97 9.64
CA THR A 32 2.63 -20.59 10.62
C THR A 32 1.45 -19.86 10.00
N ARG A 33 1.49 -19.50 8.72
CA ARG A 33 0.44 -18.76 8.00
C ARG A 33 -0.73 -19.67 7.60
N ASN A 34 -1.46 -20.15 8.62
CA ASN A 34 -2.65 -20.97 8.47
C ASN A 34 -3.94 -20.15 8.42
N ILE A 35 -5.08 -20.81 8.22
CA ILE A 35 -6.41 -20.18 8.11
C ILE A 35 -6.69 -19.28 9.34
N ARG A 36 -6.38 -19.74 10.57
CA ARG A 36 -6.61 -18.96 11.78
C ARG A 36 -5.85 -17.62 11.75
N ARG A 37 -4.59 -17.62 11.28
CA ARG A 37 -3.78 -16.41 11.16
C ARG A 37 -4.34 -15.46 10.10
N LYS A 38 -4.78 -16.01 8.97
CA LYS A 38 -5.45 -15.22 7.92
C LYS A 38 -6.72 -14.56 8.43
N VAL A 39 -7.57 -15.27 9.15
CA VAL A 39 -8.79 -14.73 9.79
C VAL A 39 -8.44 -13.61 10.77
N THR A 40 -7.43 -13.81 11.60
CA THR A 40 -6.97 -12.80 12.57
C THR A 40 -6.42 -11.56 11.85
N ALA A 41 -5.58 -11.74 10.83
CA ALA A 41 -4.98 -10.65 10.07
C ALA A 41 -6.04 -9.81 9.32
N ASN A 42 -7.04 -10.44 8.74
CA ASN A 42 -8.12 -9.76 7.99
C ASN A 42 -9.06 -8.91 8.85
N LYS A 43 -8.93 -8.95 10.17
CA LYS A 43 -9.64 -8.02 11.07
C LYS A 43 -8.99 -6.64 11.11
N PHE A 44 -7.75 -6.50 10.62
CA PHE A 44 -6.97 -5.27 10.64
C PHE A 44 -7.00 -4.53 11.98
N GLY A 45 -7.04 -5.28 13.10
CA GLY A 45 -7.03 -4.76 14.46
C GLY A 45 -5.64 -4.83 15.11
N TYR A 46 -5.62 -4.75 16.46
CA TYR A 46 -4.40 -4.85 17.27
C TYR A 46 -3.48 -6.00 16.84
N GLU A 47 -4.04 -7.19 16.68
CA GLU A 47 -3.26 -8.40 16.34
C GLU A 47 -2.49 -8.30 15.02
N PHE A 48 -3.03 -7.54 14.04
CA PHE A 48 -2.38 -7.30 12.76
C PHE A 48 -1.29 -6.24 12.86
N TYR A 49 -1.54 -5.14 13.57
CA TYR A 49 -0.63 -4.00 13.61
C TYR A 49 0.41 -4.10 14.73
N ASP A 50 0.04 -4.49 15.94
CA ASP A 50 0.90 -4.44 17.13
C ASP A 50 0.96 -5.77 17.90
N GLY A 51 0.27 -6.80 17.42
CA GLY A 51 0.27 -8.13 18.03
C GLY A 51 1.46 -9.00 17.61
N ASP A 52 1.29 -10.32 17.67
CA ASP A 52 2.33 -11.28 17.26
C ASP A 52 2.67 -11.09 15.78
N ARG A 53 3.96 -11.01 15.47
CA ARG A 53 4.52 -10.90 14.11
C ARG A 53 3.96 -11.92 13.12
N LYS A 54 3.47 -13.05 13.60
CA LYS A 54 2.83 -14.08 12.76
C LYS A 54 1.48 -13.65 12.19
N ASN A 55 0.82 -12.66 12.79
CA ASN A 55 -0.49 -12.15 12.36
C ASN A 55 -0.42 -10.95 11.40
N GLY A 56 0.78 -10.42 11.14
CA GLY A 56 0.97 -9.23 10.31
C GLY A 56 2.23 -9.34 9.45
N TYR A 57 2.47 -8.29 8.67
CA TYR A 57 3.64 -8.20 7.80
C TYR A 57 4.81 -7.43 8.43
N GLY A 58 4.61 -6.77 9.56
CA GLY A 58 5.57 -5.88 10.22
C GLY A 58 5.25 -4.41 9.98
N GLY A 59 6.18 -3.52 10.35
CA GLY A 59 5.91 -2.08 10.26
C GLY A 59 5.03 -1.57 11.40
N PHE A 60 5.14 -2.17 12.57
CA PHE A 60 4.33 -1.89 13.75
C PHE A 60 4.56 -0.50 14.34
N TYR A 61 5.74 0.05 14.15
CA TYR A 61 6.14 1.36 14.65
C TYR A 61 6.85 2.15 13.55
N TYR A 62 6.82 3.46 13.69
CA TYR A 62 7.45 4.36 12.75
C TYR A 62 8.97 4.14 12.68
N ASN A 63 9.47 4.05 11.46
CA ASN A 63 10.89 3.99 11.18
C ASN A 63 11.18 4.73 9.87
N PRO A 64 11.91 5.87 9.92
CA PRO A 64 12.17 6.69 8.73
C PRO A 64 12.97 5.97 7.64
N LYS A 65 13.67 4.88 7.98
CA LYS A 65 14.44 4.08 7.01
C LYS A 65 13.56 3.41 5.94
N TYR A 66 12.24 3.30 6.14
CA TYR A 66 11.36 2.68 5.17
C TYR A 66 10.94 3.63 4.07
N TRP A 67 10.46 4.83 4.39
CA TRP A 67 9.86 5.72 3.41
C TRP A 67 10.75 6.90 3.01
N GLN A 68 11.54 7.46 3.91
CA GLN A 68 12.41 8.59 3.58
C GLN A 68 13.35 8.33 2.40
N PRO A 69 13.93 7.13 2.19
CA PRO A 69 14.74 6.86 0.99
C PRO A 69 13.95 6.77 -0.31
N VAL A 70 12.63 6.56 -0.24
CA VAL A 70 11.75 6.34 -1.41
C VAL A 70 11.04 7.61 -1.83
N ILE A 71 10.61 8.43 -0.87
CA ILE A 71 9.82 9.64 -1.11
C ILE A 71 10.51 10.64 -2.06
N PRO A 72 11.83 10.86 -2.05
CA PRO A 72 12.48 11.72 -3.04
C PRO A 72 12.21 11.32 -4.50
N ASP A 73 12.07 10.02 -4.78
CA ASP A 73 11.73 9.54 -6.12
C ASP A 73 10.27 9.89 -6.47
N PHE A 74 9.33 9.81 -5.51
CA PHE A 74 7.95 10.29 -5.68
C PHE A 74 7.91 11.80 -5.93
N ILE A 75 8.66 12.58 -5.13
CA ILE A 75 8.74 14.04 -5.30
C ILE A 75 9.18 14.40 -6.71
N LYS A 76 10.26 13.81 -7.17
CA LYS A 76 10.82 14.05 -8.50
C LYS A 76 9.86 13.62 -9.62
N HIS A 77 9.32 12.41 -9.52
CA HIS A 77 8.49 11.81 -10.57
C HIS A 77 7.15 12.55 -10.72
N TYR A 78 6.47 12.79 -9.61
CA TYR A 78 5.16 13.46 -9.61
C TYR A 78 5.24 14.99 -9.49
N LYS A 79 6.47 15.56 -9.43
CA LYS A 79 6.72 17.00 -9.28
C LYS A 79 5.99 17.60 -8.08
N LEU A 80 6.06 16.89 -6.93
CA LEU A 80 5.38 17.31 -5.72
C LEU A 80 6.06 18.52 -5.07
N SER A 81 5.25 19.37 -4.46
CA SER A 81 5.68 20.58 -3.75
C SER A 81 4.79 20.81 -2.52
N GLU A 82 5.08 21.88 -1.76
CA GLU A 82 4.28 22.33 -0.63
C GLU A 82 2.81 22.66 -0.99
N LYS A 83 2.54 22.88 -2.29
CA LYS A 83 1.18 23.15 -2.80
C LYS A 83 0.41 21.89 -3.16
N SER A 84 1.09 20.76 -3.22
CA SER A 84 0.49 19.48 -3.60
C SER A 84 -0.42 18.94 -2.49
N LYS A 85 -1.46 18.18 -2.90
CA LYS A 85 -2.37 17.46 -2.02
C LYS A 85 -2.27 15.96 -2.32
N ILE A 86 -1.95 15.16 -1.31
CA ILE A 86 -1.74 13.71 -1.42
C ILE A 86 -2.79 12.96 -0.61
N LEU A 87 -3.30 11.87 -1.16
CA LEU A 87 -4.12 10.87 -0.47
C LEU A 87 -3.39 9.53 -0.41
N ASP A 88 -3.41 8.89 0.76
CA ASP A 88 -3.00 7.49 0.92
C ASP A 88 -4.22 6.63 1.29
N VAL A 89 -4.57 5.69 0.41
CA VAL A 89 -5.70 4.76 0.55
C VAL A 89 -5.20 3.44 1.14
N GLY A 90 -5.56 3.18 2.39
CA GLY A 90 -5.00 2.11 3.21
C GLY A 90 -3.75 2.58 3.95
N CYS A 91 -3.80 3.77 4.52
CA CYS A 91 -2.65 4.46 5.10
C CYS A 91 -2.11 3.81 6.39
N GLY A 92 -2.82 2.85 6.97
CA GLY A 92 -2.48 2.27 8.26
C GLY A 92 -2.31 3.35 9.33
N LYS A 93 -1.18 3.36 10.01
CA LYS A 93 -0.84 4.36 11.04
C LYS A 93 -0.27 5.68 10.46
N GLY A 94 -0.25 5.85 9.14
CA GLY A 94 0.14 7.09 8.47
C GLY A 94 1.64 7.31 8.32
N PHE A 95 2.49 6.31 8.45
CA PHE A 95 3.95 6.47 8.48
C PHE A 95 4.51 7.09 7.19
N MET A 96 4.01 6.69 6.02
CA MET A 96 4.44 7.25 4.74
C MET A 96 4.01 8.72 4.60
N LEU A 97 2.77 9.04 4.97
CA LEU A 97 2.27 10.41 4.95
C LEU A 97 3.04 11.32 5.89
N TYR A 98 3.41 10.83 7.07
CA TYR A 98 4.24 11.57 8.00
C TYR A 98 5.60 11.90 7.39
N ASP A 99 6.25 10.95 6.73
CA ASP A 99 7.52 11.21 6.05
C ASP A 99 7.37 12.20 4.89
N PHE A 100 6.24 12.20 4.16
CA PHE A 100 5.96 13.26 3.19
C PHE A 100 5.93 14.64 3.83
N THR A 101 5.32 14.80 5.01
CA THR A 101 5.31 16.10 5.71
C THR A 101 6.68 16.54 6.19
N LYS A 102 7.58 15.60 6.49
CA LYS A 102 8.97 15.90 6.88
C LYS A 102 9.82 16.35 5.70
N LEU A 103 9.61 15.73 4.53
CA LEU A 103 10.43 15.99 3.34
C LEU A 103 9.89 17.13 2.49
N ILE A 104 8.59 17.45 2.60
CA ILE A 104 7.95 18.59 1.95
C ILE A 104 7.13 19.35 3.01
N PRO A 105 7.76 20.23 3.80
CA PRO A 105 7.02 21.05 4.76
C PRO A 105 5.92 21.87 4.07
N GLY A 106 4.69 21.79 4.60
CA GLY A 106 3.53 22.48 4.04
C GLY A 106 2.68 21.66 3.06
N ILE A 107 3.14 20.50 2.62
CA ILE A 107 2.32 19.61 1.78
C ILE A 107 1.01 19.23 2.48
N LYS A 108 -0.08 19.19 1.72
CA LYS A 108 -1.39 18.77 2.24
C LYS A 108 -1.52 17.25 2.10
N ILE A 109 -1.88 16.59 3.19
CA ILE A 109 -2.06 15.15 3.22
C ILE A 109 -3.47 14.77 3.67
N LYS A 110 -3.96 13.66 3.18
CA LYS A 110 -5.10 12.91 3.73
C LYS A 110 -4.77 11.42 3.69
N GLY A 111 -5.25 10.69 4.67
CA GLY A 111 -5.13 9.24 4.72
C GLY A 111 -6.44 8.60 5.14
N ILE A 112 -6.77 7.48 4.51
CA ILE A 112 -7.89 6.65 4.95
C ILE A 112 -7.42 5.22 5.18
N ASP A 113 -8.04 4.58 6.16
CA ASP A 113 -7.89 3.14 6.40
C ASP A 113 -9.22 2.57 6.89
N ILE A 114 -9.48 1.30 6.64
CA ILE A 114 -10.66 0.61 7.17
C ILE A 114 -10.52 0.30 8.66
N SER A 115 -9.30 0.33 9.19
CA SER A 115 -8.95 -0.03 10.55
C SER A 115 -9.13 1.15 11.51
N ASN A 116 -10.14 1.08 12.36
CA ASN A 116 -10.25 1.98 13.53
C ASN A 116 -8.98 1.95 14.38
N TYR A 117 -8.44 0.75 14.63
CA TYR A 117 -7.24 0.57 15.43
C TYR A 117 -6.04 1.33 14.85
N ALA A 118 -5.82 1.23 13.54
CA ALA A 118 -4.69 1.92 12.89
C ALA A 118 -4.82 3.44 13.01
N ILE A 119 -6.00 3.99 12.76
CA ILE A 119 -6.26 5.43 12.85
C ILE A 119 -6.13 5.92 14.29
N GLU A 120 -6.69 5.20 15.27
CA GLU A 120 -6.59 5.54 16.70
C GLU A 120 -5.14 5.53 17.20
N ASN A 121 -4.31 4.63 16.65
CA ASN A 121 -2.89 4.46 17.01
C ASN A 121 -1.93 5.02 15.96
N SER A 122 -2.39 5.97 15.15
CA SER A 122 -1.58 6.66 14.15
C SER A 122 -0.63 7.68 14.76
N ILE A 123 0.30 8.20 13.95
CA ILE A 123 1.22 9.25 14.37
C ILE A 123 0.43 10.50 14.81
N PRO A 124 0.63 10.98 16.07
CA PRO A 124 -0.17 12.07 16.63
C PRO A 124 -0.15 13.35 15.81
N GLU A 125 0.98 13.70 15.21
CA GLU A 125 1.21 14.94 14.47
C GLU A 125 0.32 15.05 13.21
N ILE A 126 -0.05 13.93 12.62
CA ILE A 126 -0.88 13.90 11.40
C ILE A 126 -2.25 13.24 11.61
N LYS A 127 -2.57 12.81 12.83
CA LYS A 127 -3.81 12.06 13.14
C LYS A 127 -5.08 12.78 12.67
N LYS A 128 -5.13 14.11 12.77
CA LYS A 128 -6.24 14.95 12.32
C LYS A 128 -6.51 14.86 10.81
N ASP A 129 -5.52 14.42 10.03
CA ASP A 129 -5.59 14.28 8.58
C ASP A 129 -5.88 12.84 8.15
N LEU A 130 -6.05 11.94 9.11
CA LEU A 130 -6.38 10.53 8.89
C LEU A 130 -7.80 10.23 9.33
N SER A 131 -8.49 9.36 8.61
CA SER A 131 -9.86 8.98 8.93
C SER A 131 -10.15 7.51 8.60
N VAL A 132 -11.13 6.94 9.29
CA VAL A 132 -11.66 5.63 8.97
C VAL A 132 -12.61 5.76 7.79
N ALA A 133 -12.31 5.09 6.69
CA ALA A 133 -13.17 5.08 5.51
C ALA A 133 -12.94 3.81 4.68
N ASN A 134 -13.91 3.51 3.80
CA ASN A 134 -13.85 2.36 2.90
C ASN A 134 -13.33 2.80 1.53
N ALA A 135 -12.34 2.07 1.00
CA ALA A 135 -11.77 2.31 -0.32
C ALA A 135 -12.77 2.11 -1.48
N LEU A 136 -13.91 1.49 -1.22
CA LEU A 136 -14.98 1.29 -2.22
C LEU A 136 -15.83 2.55 -2.48
N SER A 137 -15.71 3.56 -1.62
CA SER A 137 -16.42 4.84 -1.76
C SER A 137 -15.63 5.89 -0.99
N LEU A 138 -14.74 6.57 -1.67
CA LEU A 138 -13.85 7.56 -1.07
C LEU A 138 -14.65 8.85 -0.79
N PRO A 139 -14.58 9.41 0.45
CA PRO A 139 -15.34 10.58 0.85
C PRO A 139 -14.67 11.89 0.37
N PHE A 140 -14.31 11.94 -0.90
CA PHE A 140 -13.59 13.04 -1.53
C PHE A 140 -14.18 13.36 -2.91
N GLU A 141 -13.99 14.61 -3.34
CA GLU A 141 -14.45 15.09 -4.64
C GLU A 141 -13.62 14.50 -5.79
N ASP A 142 -14.20 14.53 -7.00
CA ASP A 142 -13.48 14.15 -8.21
C ASP A 142 -12.28 15.07 -8.42
N ASN A 143 -11.14 14.50 -8.84
CA ASN A 143 -9.93 15.27 -9.13
C ASN A 143 -9.44 16.15 -7.97
N GLU A 144 -9.55 15.66 -6.75
CA GLU A 144 -9.18 16.43 -5.55
C GLU A 144 -7.69 16.41 -5.25
N PHE A 145 -6.99 15.31 -5.57
CA PHE A 145 -5.61 15.07 -5.16
C PHE A 145 -4.63 15.11 -6.33
N ASP A 146 -3.45 15.68 -6.10
CA ASP A 146 -2.36 15.72 -7.08
C ASP A 146 -1.67 14.35 -7.20
N LEU A 147 -1.68 13.55 -6.12
CA LEU A 147 -1.23 12.18 -6.10
C LEU A 147 -2.12 11.35 -5.15
N VAL A 148 -2.59 10.20 -5.63
CA VAL A 148 -3.27 9.20 -4.81
C VAL A 148 -2.40 7.94 -4.76
N ILE A 149 -2.08 7.49 -3.54
CA ILE A 149 -1.23 6.33 -3.29
C ILE A 149 -2.07 5.22 -2.68
N SER A 150 -1.78 3.97 -3.00
CA SER A 150 -2.31 2.80 -2.30
C SER A 150 -1.27 1.68 -2.28
N ILE A 151 -0.65 1.47 -1.13
CA ILE A 151 0.44 0.53 -0.97
C ILE A 151 -0.08 -0.78 -0.36
N THR A 152 -0.04 -1.86 -1.14
CA THR A 152 -0.44 -3.22 -0.72
C THR A 152 -1.83 -3.27 -0.04
N THR A 153 -2.79 -2.51 -0.56
CA THR A 153 -4.13 -2.35 0.04
C THR A 153 -5.24 -2.91 -0.84
N VAL A 154 -5.37 -2.44 -2.09
CA VAL A 154 -6.51 -2.76 -2.96
C VAL A 154 -6.65 -4.26 -3.26
N HIS A 155 -5.56 -5.01 -3.27
CA HIS A 155 -5.58 -6.45 -3.49
C HIS A 155 -6.11 -7.26 -2.28
N ASN A 156 -6.31 -6.63 -1.12
CA ASN A 156 -6.98 -7.26 0.02
C ASN A 156 -8.50 -7.42 -0.19
N LEU A 157 -9.04 -6.81 -1.25
CA LEU A 157 -10.44 -6.90 -1.65
C LEU A 157 -10.65 -8.03 -2.65
N GLU A 158 -11.87 -8.55 -2.74
CA GLU A 158 -12.27 -9.44 -3.83
C GLU A 158 -12.18 -8.70 -5.16
N ILE A 159 -12.04 -9.43 -6.27
CA ILE A 159 -11.65 -8.86 -7.57
C ILE A 159 -12.55 -7.71 -8.05
N GLU A 160 -13.86 -7.80 -7.88
CA GLU A 160 -14.78 -6.73 -8.29
C GLU A 160 -14.69 -5.51 -7.38
N ASP A 161 -14.51 -5.72 -6.09
CA ASP A 161 -14.28 -4.65 -5.12
C ASP A 161 -12.89 -4.01 -5.31
N CYS A 162 -11.89 -4.80 -5.69
CA CYS A 162 -10.57 -4.32 -6.06
C CYS A 162 -10.64 -3.36 -7.26
N LYS A 163 -11.35 -3.75 -8.33
CA LYS A 163 -11.63 -2.90 -9.50
C LYS A 163 -12.33 -1.60 -9.09
N LYS A 164 -13.37 -1.71 -8.27
CA LYS A 164 -14.13 -0.56 -7.78
C LYS A 164 -13.25 0.41 -6.98
N SER A 165 -12.41 -0.12 -6.09
CA SER A 165 -11.46 0.69 -5.31
C SER A 165 -10.44 1.41 -6.20
N ILE A 166 -9.91 0.75 -7.24
CA ILE A 166 -8.98 1.36 -8.19
C ILE A 166 -9.69 2.46 -9.00
N ASN A 167 -10.97 2.29 -9.36
CA ASN A 167 -11.75 3.32 -10.02
C ASN A 167 -11.97 4.54 -9.11
N GLU A 168 -12.23 4.34 -7.81
CA GLU A 168 -12.32 5.43 -6.84
C GLU A 168 -10.99 6.18 -6.70
N ILE A 169 -9.85 5.47 -6.63
CA ILE A 169 -8.51 6.06 -6.66
C ILE A 169 -8.33 6.93 -7.91
N SER A 170 -8.76 6.45 -9.07
CA SER A 170 -8.70 7.22 -10.33
C SER A 170 -9.62 8.43 -10.30
N ARG A 171 -10.84 8.29 -9.76
CA ARG A 171 -11.84 9.37 -9.69
C ARG A 171 -11.34 10.56 -8.87
N VAL A 172 -10.79 10.31 -7.68
CA VAL A 172 -10.33 11.38 -6.78
C VAL A 172 -8.96 11.95 -7.17
N SER A 173 -8.26 11.31 -8.09
CA SER A 173 -6.95 11.76 -8.60
C SER A 173 -7.12 12.76 -9.73
N LYS A 174 -6.44 13.91 -9.68
CA LYS A 174 -6.36 14.85 -10.79
C LYS A 174 -5.67 14.25 -12.01
N LYS A 175 -4.58 13.49 -11.77
CA LYS A 175 -3.75 12.96 -12.84
C LYS A 175 -2.91 11.76 -12.42
N ASN A 176 -2.39 11.75 -11.19
CA ASN A 176 -1.37 10.81 -10.78
C ASN A 176 -1.90 9.89 -9.68
N SER A 177 -1.74 8.59 -9.89
CA SER A 177 -1.94 7.59 -8.85
C SER A 177 -0.85 6.54 -8.91
N PHE A 178 -0.58 5.93 -7.76
CA PHE A 178 0.40 4.87 -7.63
C PHE A 178 -0.15 3.76 -6.73
N ILE A 179 -0.17 2.54 -7.23
CA ILE A 179 -0.62 1.37 -6.47
C ILE A 179 0.44 0.29 -6.42
N THR A 180 0.51 -0.44 -5.30
CA THR A 180 1.27 -1.68 -5.24
C THR A 180 0.33 -2.85 -4.98
N VAL A 181 0.53 -3.94 -5.71
CA VAL A 181 -0.30 -5.14 -5.60
C VAL A 181 0.55 -6.40 -5.58
N ASP A 182 0.05 -7.43 -4.89
CA ASP A 182 0.64 -8.75 -4.89
C ASP A 182 0.46 -9.41 -6.27
N ALA A 183 1.55 -9.91 -6.83
CA ALA A 183 1.56 -10.49 -8.16
C ALA A 183 2.57 -11.64 -8.28
N PHE A 184 2.52 -12.36 -9.38
CA PHE A 184 3.50 -13.39 -9.75
C PHE A 184 3.68 -13.45 -11.26
N ARG A 185 4.82 -13.98 -11.73
CA ARG A 185 5.17 -14.13 -13.15
C ARG A 185 5.25 -15.59 -13.60
N ASN A 186 5.37 -16.52 -12.64
CA ASN A 186 5.51 -17.94 -12.88
C ASN A 186 5.00 -18.75 -11.68
N GLU A 187 4.94 -20.06 -11.79
CA GLU A 187 4.40 -20.94 -10.75
C GLU A 187 5.25 -20.96 -9.45
N GLU A 188 6.57 -20.74 -9.55
CA GLU A 188 7.44 -20.68 -8.36
C GLU A 188 7.13 -19.42 -7.54
N GLU A 189 7.04 -18.26 -8.20
CA GLU A 189 6.64 -17.00 -7.56
C GLU A 189 5.21 -17.06 -7.02
N LYS A 190 4.29 -17.71 -7.75
CA LYS A 190 2.92 -17.94 -7.30
C LYS A 190 2.90 -18.73 -6.00
N LYS A 191 3.64 -19.82 -5.93
CA LYS A 191 3.75 -20.61 -4.70
C LYS A 191 4.33 -19.78 -3.56
N ALA A 192 5.42 -19.05 -3.80
CA ALA A 192 6.03 -18.18 -2.79
C ALA A 192 5.05 -17.09 -2.31
N MET A 193 4.26 -16.51 -3.22
CA MET A 193 3.22 -15.53 -2.90
C MET A 193 2.11 -16.14 -2.04
N MET A 194 1.61 -17.34 -2.39
CA MET A 194 0.56 -18.01 -1.61
C MET A 194 1.03 -18.37 -0.20
N ASP A 195 2.30 -18.75 -0.04
CA ASP A 195 2.92 -18.99 1.26
C ASP A 195 3.12 -17.68 2.05
N TRP A 196 3.41 -16.58 1.36
CA TRP A 196 3.59 -15.25 1.96
C TRP A 196 2.26 -14.64 2.42
N ASN A 197 1.18 -14.88 1.70
CA ASN A 197 -0.09 -14.19 1.84
C ASN A 197 -0.79 -14.40 3.19
N LEU A 198 -1.19 -13.27 3.82
CA LEU A 198 -2.08 -13.24 4.98
C LEU A 198 -3.45 -12.64 4.65
N THR A 199 -3.50 -11.56 3.87
CA THR A 199 -4.70 -10.72 3.73
C THR A 199 -5.19 -10.56 2.30
N ALA A 200 -4.31 -10.72 1.31
CA ALA A 200 -4.70 -10.53 -0.08
C ALA A 200 -5.73 -11.58 -0.54
N LYS A 201 -6.78 -11.11 -1.22
CA LYS A 201 -7.83 -11.93 -1.84
C LYS A 201 -7.70 -11.93 -3.36
N THR A 202 -7.20 -10.85 -3.94
CA THR A 202 -6.90 -10.73 -5.37
C THR A 202 -5.40 -10.78 -5.59
N ILE A 203 -4.89 -11.94 -6.01
CA ILE A 203 -3.50 -12.18 -6.39
C ILE A 203 -3.49 -12.72 -7.80
N LEU A 204 -2.94 -11.97 -8.75
CA LEU A 204 -2.99 -12.31 -10.16
C LEU A 204 -1.60 -12.43 -10.78
N HIS A 205 -1.53 -13.13 -11.91
CA HIS A 205 -0.38 -13.04 -12.78
C HIS A 205 -0.23 -11.60 -13.30
N VAL A 206 1.00 -11.11 -13.49
CA VAL A 206 1.27 -9.73 -13.95
C VAL A 206 0.52 -9.36 -15.23
N ASN A 207 0.33 -10.30 -16.15
CA ASN A 207 -0.42 -10.06 -17.39
C ASN A 207 -1.93 -9.89 -17.13
N ASP A 208 -2.49 -10.60 -16.15
CA ASP A 208 -3.91 -10.49 -15.79
C ASP A 208 -4.16 -9.17 -15.06
N TRP A 209 -3.23 -8.71 -14.20
CA TRP A 209 -3.26 -7.35 -13.65
C TRP A 209 -3.27 -6.30 -14.76
N LYS A 210 -2.35 -6.40 -15.73
CA LYS A 210 -2.29 -5.48 -16.89
C LYS A 210 -3.57 -5.51 -17.72
N LYS A 211 -4.17 -6.68 -17.90
CA LYS A 211 -5.47 -6.83 -18.57
C LYS A 211 -6.56 -6.11 -17.79
N MET A 212 -6.66 -6.34 -16.49
CA MET A 212 -7.65 -5.71 -15.63
C MET A 212 -7.48 -4.18 -15.62
N PHE A 213 -6.26 -3.65 -15.53
CA PHE A 213 -6.01 -2.20 -15.60
C PHE A 213 -6.52 -1.59 -16.90
N ARG A 214 -6.33 -2.27 -18.05
CA ARG A 214 -6.89 -1.82 -19.33
C ARG A 214 -8.41 -1.85 -19.33
N GLU A 215 -9.02 -2.92 -18.80
CA GLU A 215 -10.48 -3.05 -18.73
C GLU A 215 -11.16 -1.94 -17.93
N ILE A 216 -10.53 -1.50 -16.84
CA ILE A 216 -11.06 -0.43 -15.98
C ILE A 216 -10.48 0.96 -16.31
N ASN A 217 -9.71 1.09 -17.42
CA ASN A 217 -9.04 2.33 -17.84
C ASN A 217 -8.14 2.94 -16.75
N TYR A 218 -7.47 2.13 -15.94
CA TYR A 218 -6.49 2.61 -14.97
C TYR A 218 -5.22 3.06 -15.70
N ASN A 219 -4.89 4.35 -15.57
CA ASN A 219 -3.75 5.00 -16.21
C ASN A 219 -2.67 5.46 -15.22
N GLY A 220 -2.79 5.09 -13.95
CA GLY A 220 -1.80 5.38 -12.93
C GLY A 220 -0.60 4.43 -12.99
N ASP A 221 0.40 4.74 -12.18
CA ASP A 221 1.56 3.91 -12.01
C ASP A 221 1.28 2.74 -11.08
N TYR A 222 2.02 1.64 -11.23
CA TYR A 222 1.86 0.46 -10.39
C TYR A 222 3.18 -0.27 -10.16
N PHE A 223 3.23 -1.02 -9.07
CA PHE A 223 4.37 -1.86 -8.72
C PHE A 223 3.91 -3.26 -8.30
N TRP A 224 4.65 -4.28 -8.76
CA TRP A 224 4.40 -5.67 -8.38
C TRP A 224 5.19 -6.02 -7.11
N PHE A 225 4.48 -6.33 -6.04
CA PHE A 225 5.12 -6.99 -4.92
C PHE A 225 5.19 -8.49 -5.22
N ILE A 226 6.42 -9.03 -5.25
CA ILE A 226 6.73 -10.44 -5.45
C ILE A 226 7.72 -10.81 -4.34
N PRO A 227 7.37 -11.72 -3.38
CA PRO A 227 8.15 -12.01 -2.15
C PRO A 227 9.46 -12.74 -2.37
#